data_6bd3f679c6357a7bc9734385534b0ad3
#
_entry.id   6bd3f679c6357a7bc9734385534b0ad3
#
_cell.length_a   1.000
_cell.length_b   1.000
_cell.length_c   1.000
_cell.angle_alpha   90.00
_cell.angle_beta   90.00
_cell.angle_gamma   90.00
#
_symmetry.space_group_name_H-M   'P 1'
#
loop_
_entity.id
_entity.type
_entity.pdbx_description
1 polymer ?
#
loop_
_entity_poly.entity_id
_entity_poly.type
_entity_poly.pdbx_seq_one_letter_code
_entity_poly.pdbx_strand_id
1 'polypeptide(L)'
;KDDEILISELEHHSNIVPWQMMCEKNGAKIKVIPLTSKGELNYDSFLNLLSKKTKLVFVNHVSNALGTINPIKSIISKAHEFGAAVLIDGAQASSHIKADLQELNVDFYTTSAHKLCGPTGIGMLFGKKEWLNKMPPYQGGGEMISEVTFEKTTYADLPHKFEAGTPNIVGAIGFGMALDYLNNIGFSNIESYELDLLNYATNKLKEIPGFKIYGEAKNKTSVISFNVGDLHSYDIGTILDKFGIAVRTGQHCAQPVMDYFGISGTVRASFSFYNTKEEIDYFCKSLERAIAMLS
;
A
#
# COMPACT_ATOMS: atom_id res chain seq x y z
N LYS A 1 7.49 -5.01 26.69
CA LYS A 1 8.64 -4.10 26.87
C LYS A 1 9.84 -4.70 26.14
N ASP A 2 10.64 -3.87 25.45
CA ASP A 2 11.80 -4.27 24.65
C ASP A 2 11.52 -5.24 23.48
N ASP A 3 10.29 -5.54 23.16
CA ASP A 3 9.90 -6.21 21.93
C ASP A 3 10.15 -5.30 20.73
N GLU A 4 10.39 -5.89 19.56
CA GLU A 4 10.74 -5.18 18.34
C GLU A 4 9.65 -5.36 17.27
N ILE A 5 9.34 -4.27 16.58
CA ILE A 5 8.48 -4.24 15.41
C ILE A 5 9.33 -3.80 14.22
N LEU A 6 9.37 -4.60 13.17
CA LEU A 6 10.04 -4.25 11.92
C LEU A 6 9.03 -3.65 10.94
N ILE A 7 9.33 -2.47 10.42
CA ILE A 7 8.58 -1.82 9.35
C ILE A 7 9.53 -1.45 8.21
N SER A 8 9.03 -1.37 6.97
CA SER A 8 9.88 -0.89 5.88
C SER A 8 9.85 0.63 5.76
N GLU A 9 10.90 1.20 5.19
CA GLU A 9 10.97 2.62 4.84
C GLU A 9 10.01 2.99 3.69
N LEU A 10 9.45 1.98 2.99
CA LEU A 10 8.43 2.13 1.93
C LEU A 10 7.02 2.37 2.45
N GLU A 11 6.79 2.36 3.77
CA GLU A 11 5.45 2.31 4.32
C GLU A 11 4.66 3.60 4.12
N HIS A 12 3.37 3.43 3.86
CA HIS A 12 2.38 4.49 4.01
C HIS A 12 2.30 4.93 5.48
N HIS A 13 2.01 6.21 5.74
CA HIS A 13 1.92 6.74 7.11
C HIS A 13 0.97 5.94 8.01
N SER A 14 -0.08 5.32 7.46
CA SER A 14 -0.98 4.43 8.22
C SER A 14 -0.30 3.16 8.76
N ASN A 15 0.87 2.80 8.23
CA ASN A 15 1.68 1.67 8.70
C ASN A 15 2.87 2.13 9.56
N ILE A 16 3.00 3.41 9.83
CA ILE A 16 4.06 3.98 10.66
C ILE A 16 3.47 4.50 11.97
N VAL A 17 2.53 5.44 11.86
CA VAL A 17 2.00 6.20 13.01
C VAL A 17 1.34 5.30 14.06
N PRO A 18 0.47 4.33 13.74
CA PRO A 18 -0.13 3.47 14.75
C PRO A 18 0.91 2.67 15.54
N TRP A 19 2.00 2.24 14.88
CA TRP A 19 3.06 1.50 15.55
C TRP A 19 3.92 2.38 16.44
N GLN A 20 4.17 3.64 16.07
CA GLN A 20 4.81 4.61 16.95
C GLN A 20 4.00 4.77 18.24
N MET A 21 2.69 5.03 18.12
CA MET A 21 1.78 5.16 19.26
C MET A 21 1.77 3.90 20.16
N MET A 22 1.73 2.70 19.55
CA MET A 22 1.73 1.43 20.28
C MET A 22 3.07 1.14 20.94
N CYS A 23 4.18 1.46 20.29
CA CYS A 23 5.52 1.30 20.87
C CYS A 23 5.74 2.21 22.08
N GLU A 24 5.34 3.47 21.97
CA GLU A 24 5.38 4.42 23.11
C GLU A 24 4.58 3.89 24.29
N LYS A 25 3.35 3.42 24.07
CA LYS A 25 2.48 2.91 25.14
C LYS A 25 3.02 1.66 25.82
N ASN A 26 3.68 0.75 25.06
CA ASN A 26 4.07 -0.58 25.57
C ASN A 26 5.58 -0.73 25.82
N GLY A 27 6.39 0.30 25.53
CA GLY A 27 7.85 0.24 25.66
C GLY A 27 8.50 -0.72 24.66
N ALA A 28 7.88 -0.91 23.49
CA ALA A 28 8.44 -1.63 22.36
C ALA A 28 9.27 -0.68 21.46
N LYS A 29 10.00 -1.23 20.49
CA LYS A 29 10.90 -0.47 19.61
C LYS A 29 10.57 -0.74 18.16
N ILE A 30 10.52 0.32 17.36
CA ILE A 30 10.46 0.21 15.90
C ILE A 30 11.89 0.07 15.37
N LYS A 31 12.09 -0.89 14.47
CA LYS A 31 13.26 -1.01 13.61
C LYS A 31 12.84 -0.85 12.16
N VAL A 32 13.58 -0.03 11.42
CA VAL A 32 13.25 0.30 10.04
C VAL A 32 14.13 -0.51 9.09
N ILE A 33 13.50 -1.18 8.15
CA ILE A 33 14.17 -1.87 7.04
C ILE A 33 14.42 -0.82 5.96
N PRO A 34 15.69 -0.50 5.64
CA PRO A 34 16.00 0.57 4.71
C PRO A 34 15.67 0.20 3.27
N LEU A 35 15.66 1.23 2.40
CA LEU A 35 15.55 1.06 0.95
C LEU A 35 16.90 0.79 0.29
N THR A 36 16.84 0.31 -0.94
CA THR A 36 17.93 0.36 -1.91
C THR A 36 17.82 1.62 -2.78
N SER A 37 18.89 1.97 -3.50
CA SER A 37 18.88 3.10 -4.44
C SER A 37 17.82 2.98 -5.55
N LYS A 38 17.32 1.77 -5.80
CA LYS A 38 16.23 1.52 -6.75
C LYS A 38 14.84 1.66 -6.14
N GLY A 39 14.73 1.98 -4.85
CA GLY A 39 13.45 2.06 -4.15
C GLY A 39 12.84 0.68 -3.88
N GLU A 40 13.67 -0.33 -3.68
CA GLU A 40 13.28 -1.67 -3.24
C GLU A 40 13.57 -1.84 -1.75
N LEU A 41 12.82 -2.66 -1.05
CA LEU A 41 13.13 -3.06 0.31
C LEU A 41 14.49 -3.80 0.35
N ASN A 42 15.42 -3.36 1.21
CA ASN A 42 16.71 -4.02 1.36
C ASN A 42 16.54 -5.34 2.13
N TYR A 43 16.47 -6.44 1.39
CA TYR A 43 16.19 -7.75 1.95
C TYR A 43 17.31 -8.26 2.86
N ASP A 44 18.58 -7.98 2.56
CA ASP A 44 19.71 -8.35 3.41
C ASP A 44 19.67 -7.61 4.75
N SER A 45 19.32 -6.34 4.74
CA SER A 45 19.07 -5.56 5.95
C SER A 45 17.91 -6.11 6.75
N PHE A 46 16.81 -6.52 6.09
CA PHE A 46 15.70 -7.18 6.76
C PHE A 46 16.16 -8.43 7.51
N LEU A 47 16.94 -9.31 6.86
CA LEU A 47 17.46 -10.52 7.50
C LEU A 47 18.33 -10.21 8.73
N ASN A 48 19.18 -9.18 8.64
CA ASN A 48 20.06 -8.76 9.73
C ASN A 48 19.32 -8.10 10.90
N LEU A 49 18.15 -7.51 10.65
CA LEU A 49 17.31 -6.87 11.69
C LEU A 49 16.45 -7.87 12.45
N LEU A 50 16.17 -9.04 11.87
CA LEU A 50 15.39 -10.08 12.55
C LEU A 50 16.10 -10.60 13.79
N SER A 51 15.35 -10.75 14.87
CA SER A 51 15.85 -11.26 16.15
C SER A 51 14.73 -12.00 16.90
N LYS A 52 15.10 -12.70 17.99
CA LYS A 52 14.10 -13.31 18.90
C LYS A 52 13.19 -12.28 19.61
N LYS A 53 13.57 -11.00 19.57
CA LYS A 53 12.76 -9.90 20.10
C LYS A 53 11.75 -9.39 19.08
N THR A 54 11.92 -9.73 17.79
CA THR A 54 10.98 -9.36 16.74
C THR A 54 9.65 -10.08 16.97
N LYS A 55 8.58 -9.32 17.18
CA LYS A 55 7.22 -9.82 17.40
C LYS A 55 6.32 -9.62 16.20
N LEU A 56 6.54 -8.52 15.48
CA LEU A 56 5.74 -8.15 14.32
C LEU A 56 6.65 -7.65 13.20
N VAL A 57 6.28 -8.02 11.98
CA VAL A 57 6.83 -7.44 10.74
C VAL A 57 5.68 -6.81 9.96
N PHE A 58 5.86 -5.57 9.57
CA PHE A 58 4.86 -4.78 8.87
C PHE A 58 5.44 -4.27 7.57
N VAL A 59 4.89 -4.73 6.44
CA VAL A 59 5.34 -4.27 5.12
C VAL A 59 4.15 -4.13 4.17
N ASN A 60 4.23 -3.14 3.27
CA ASN A 60 3.28 -3.08 2.17
C ASN A 60 3.61 -4.14 1.11
N HIS A 61 2.58 -4.67 0.45
CA HIS A 61 2.77 -5.56 -0.68
C HIS A 61 3.27 -4.78 -1.90
N VAL A 62 2.67 -3.60 -2.14
CA VAL A 62 3.05 -2.67 -3.19
C VAL A 62 3.16 -1.27 -2.62
N SER A 63 4.27 -0.60 -2.89
CA SER A 63 4.46 0.80 -2.50
C SER A 63 3.49 1.71 -3.25
N ASN A 64 2.72 2.49 -2.52
CA ASN A 64 1.84 3.50 -3.09
C ASN A 64 2.59 4.70 -3.69
N ALA A 65 3.82 4.93 -3.28
CA ALA A 65 4.65 6.02 -3.80
C ALA A 65 5.42 5.60 -5.05
N LEU A 66 6.03 4.42 -5.05
CA LEU A 66 6.98 3.99 -6.09
C LEU A 66 6.43 2.90 -7.01
N GLY A 67 5.36 2.20 -6.60
CA GLY A 67 4.84 1.02 -7.29
C GLY A 67 5.66 -0.25 -7.08
N THR A 68 6.74 -0.21 -6.31
CA THR A 68 7.60 -1.37 -6.01
C THR A 68 6.78 -2.50 -5.40
N ILE A 69 6.92 -3.71 -5.94
CA ILE A 69 6.32 -4.96 -5.43
C ILE A 69 7.32 -5.61 -4.50
N ASN A 70 6.97 -5.74 -3.23
CA ASN A 70 7.82 -6.35 -2.22
C ASN A 70 7.75 -7.89 -2.24
N PRO A 71 8.85 -8.61 -1.92
CA PRO A 71 8.91 -10.06 -1.93
C PRO A 71 8.24 -10.66 -0.66
N ILE A 72 6.93 -10.41 -0.48
CA ILE A 72 6.21 -10.70 0.75
C ILE A 72 6.24 -12.18 1.15
N LYS A 73 6.22 -13.11 0.19
CA LYS A 73 6.29 -14.56 0.47
C LYS A 73 7.59 -14.91 1.21
N SER A 74 8.71 -14.37 0.78
CA SER A 74 10.00 -14.56 1.43
C SER A 74 10.08 -13.88 2.79
N ILE A 75 9.53 -12.66 2.90
CA ILE A 75 9.47 -11.91 4.15
C ILE A 75 8.65 -12.65 5.19
N ILE A 76 7.46 -13.15 4.83
CA ILE A 76 6.58 -13.91 5.72
C ILE A 76 7.30 -15.18 6.21
N SER A 77 7.86 -15.97 5.28
CA SER A 77 8.56 -17.21 5.63
C SER A 77 9.70 -16.93 6.63
N LYS A 78 10.52 -15.92 6.37
CA LYS A 78 11.65 -15.59 7.26
C LYS A 78 11.21 -15.04 8.61
N ALA A 79 10.20 -14.18 8.66
CA ALA A 79 9.67 -13.68 9.92
C ALA A 79 9.13 -14.80 10.81
N HIS A 80 8.44 -15.78 10.21
CA HIS A 80 7.92 -16.96 10.93
C HIS A 80 9.03 -17.84 11.52
N GLU A 81 10.21 -17.95 10.89
CA GLU A 81 11.35 -18.68 11.46
C GLU A 81 11.82 -18.07 12.80
N PHE A 82 11.58 -16.76 13.01
CA PHE A 82 11.88 -16.05 14.26
C PHE A 82 10.67 -15.97 15.21
N GLY A 83 9.52 -16.52 14.85
CA GLY A 83 8.28 -16.48 15.62
C GLY A 83 7.57 -15.14 15.58
N ALA A 84 7.88 -14.29 14.60
CA ALA A 84 7.23 -13.00 14.40
C ALA A 84 5.98 -13.14 13.53
N ALA A 85 4.87 -12.52 13.93
CA ALA A 85 3.69 -12.39 13.08
C ALA A 85 3.91 -11.34 11.99
N VAL A 86 3.23 -11.51 10.85
CA VAL A 86 3.39 -10.61 9.70
C VAL A 86 2.04 -10.01 9.31
N LEU A 87 1.99 -8.68 9.22
CA LEU A 87 0.90 -7.96 8.59
C LEU A 87 1.37 -7.38 7.26
N ILE A 88 0.59 -7.64 6.22
CA ILE A 88 0.81 -7.10 4.88
C ILE A 88 -0.26 -6.06 4.57
N ASP A 89 0.17 -4.84 4.22
CA ASP A 89 -0.70 -3.84 3.63
C ASP A 89 -0.88 -4.14 2.13
N GLY A 90 -2.03 -4.70 1.80
CA GLY A 90 -2.42 -5.00 0.43
C GLY A 90 -3.23 -3.90 -0.24
N ALA A 91 -3.40 -2.74 0.40
CA ALA A 91 -4.29 -1.70 -0.09
C ALA A 91 -3.96 -1.22 -1.51
N GLN A 92 -2.70 -1.24 -1.90
CA GLN A 92 -2.28 -0.90 -3.26
C GLN A 92 -2.18 -2.13 -4.17
N ALA A 93 -1.84 -3.30 -3.62
CA ALA A 93 -1.64 -4.52 -4.41
C ALA A 93 -2.94 -5.12 -4.92
N SER A 94 -3.99 -5.07 -4.12
CA SER A 94 -5.21 -5.86 -4.31
C SER A 94 -5.99 -5.58 -5.59
N SER A 95 -5.77 -4.44 -6.26
CA SER A 95 -6.36 -4.13 -7.57
C SER A 95 -5.50 -4.56 -8.75
N HIS A 96 -4.23 -4.88 -8.52
CA HIS A 96 -3.23 -5.13 -9.56
C HIS A 96 -2.76 -6.59 -9.56
N ILE A 97 -2.66 -7.22 -8.40
CA ILE A 97 -2.02 -8.52 -8.20
C ILE A 97 -2.95 -9.44 -7.42
N LYS A 98 -3.11 -10.67 -7.90
CA LYS A 98 -3.82 -11.70 -7.14
C LYS A 98 -3.00 -12.09 -5.91
N ALA A 99 -3.58 -11.98 -4.73
CA ALA A 99 -3.00 -12.45 -3.49
C ALA A 99 -3.80 -13.65 -2.95
N ASP A 100 -3.20 -14.83 -2.94
CA ASP A 100 -3.75 -16.00 -2.23
C ASP A 100 -3.23 -16.00 -0.79
N LEU A 101 -4.08 -15.61 0.14
CA LEU A 101 -3.69 -15.41 1.54
C LEU A 101 -3.37 -16.72 2.26
N GLN A 102 -3.95 -17.84 1.80
CA GLN A 102 -3.65 -19.16 2.33
C GLN A 102 -2.29 -19.66 1.84
N GLU A 103 -2.01 -19.54 0.53
CA GLU A 103 -0.70 -19.88 -0.03
C GLU A 103 0.42 -19.03 0.57
N LEU A 104 0.18 -17.74 0.77
CA LEU A 104 1.11 -16.82 1.42
C LEU A 104 1.35 -17.17 2.89
N ASN A 105 0.41 -17.87 3.52
CA ASN A 105 0.43 -18.15 4.96
C ASN A 105 0.61 -16.87 5.81
N VAL A 106 0.04 -15.75 5.36
CA VAL A 106 0.13 -14.47 6.04
C VAL A 106 -0.71 -14.45 7.31
N ASP A 107 -0.25 -13.76 8.36
CA ASP A 107 -1.01 -13.68 9.61
C ASP A 107 -2.12 -12.63 9.54
N PHE A 108 -1.83 -11.49 8.91
CA PHE A 108 -2.79 -10.42 8.68
C PHE A 108 -2.60 -9.80 7.29
N TYR A 109 -3.70 -9.47 6.63
CA TYR A 109 -3.68 -8.77 5.34
C TYR A 109 -4.81 -7.74 5.29
N THR A 110 -4.51 -6.51 4.86
CA THR A 110 -5.51 -5.44 4.82
C THR A 110 -5.67 -4.88 3.41
N THR A 111 -6.90 -4.46 3.10
CA THR A 111 -7.22 -3.79 1.83
C THR A 111 -8.38 -2.82 2.00
N SER A 112 -8.54 -1.90 1.02
CA SER A 112 -9.59 -0.88 0.99
C SER A 112 -10.39 -0.96 -0.29
N ALA A 113 -11.72 -1.04 -0.19
CA ALA A 113 -12.59 -1.27 -1.33
C ALA A 113 -12.48 -0.19 -2.43
N HIS A 114 -12.33 1.10 -2.04
CA HIS A 114 -12.23 2.21 -3.01
C HIS A 114 -11.00 2.14 -3.92
N LYS A 115 -10.00 1.32 -3.60
CA LYS A 115 -8.84 1.05 -4.47
C LYS A 115 -9.04 -0.16 -5.38
N LEU A 116 -10.13 -0.93 -5.17
CA LEU A 116 -10.51 -2.10 -5.95
C LEU A 116 -11.79 -1.87 -6.76
N CYS A 117 -11.97 -0.68 -7.32
CA CYS A 117 -13.19 -0.28 -8.02
C CYS A 117 -14.47 -0.34 -7.16
N GLY A 118 -14.33 -0.44 -5.85
CA GLY A 118 -15.42 -0.56 -4.89
C GLY A 118 -15.76 0.76 -4.19
N PRO A 119 -16.73 0.74 -3.26
CA PRO A 119 -17.19 1.93 -2.56
C PRO A 119 -16.17 2.46 -1.56
N THR A 120 -16.28 3.75 -1.22
CA THR A 120 -15.57 4.37 -0.10
C THR A 120 -16.13 3.92 1.25
N GLY A 121 -15.36 4.13 2.33
CA GLY A 121 -15.83 3.89 3.71
C GLY A 121 -15.93 2.42 4.12
N ILE A 122 -15.32 1.51 3.37
CA ILE A 122 -15.22 0.09 3.71
C ILE A 122 -13.87 -0.49 3.29
N GLY A 123 -13.40 -1.46 4.04
CA GLY A 123 -12.21 -2.26 3.78
C GLY A 123 -12.29 -3.59 4.49
N MET A 124 -11.26 -4.39 4.33
CA MET A 124 -11.16 -5.72 4.93
C MET A 124 -9.84 -5.87 5.67
N LEU A 125 -9.90 -6.49 6.84
CA LEU A 125 -8.76 -7.07 7.52
C LEU A 125 -8.95 -8.60 7.56
N PHE A 126 -8.11 -9.32 6.86
CA PHE A 126 -7.92 -10.74 7.07
C PHE A 126 -7.00 -10.96 8.29
N GLY A 127 -7.31 -11.94 9.13
CA GLY A 127 -6.43 -12.37 10.21
C GLY A 127 -6.57 -13.88 10.45
N LYS A 128 -5.47 -14.56 10.74
CA LYS A 128 -5.53 -15.96 11.17
C LYS A 128 -6.35 -16.09 12.45
N LYS A 129 -7.22 -17.09 12.49
CA LYS A 129 -8.15 -17.31 13.60
C LYS A 129 -7.46 -17.36 14.98
N GLU A 130 -6.28 -17.95 15.04
CA GLU A 130 -5.49 -18.05 16.28
C GLU A 130 -5.08 -16.68 16.83
N TRP A 131 -4.73 -15.73 15.97
CA TRP A 131 -4.41 -14.36 16.36
C TRP A 131 -5.64 -13.58 16.74
N LEU A 132 -6.70 -13.63 15.92
CA LEU A 132 -7.94 -12.93 16.18
C LEU A 132 -8.60 -13.37 17.49
N ASN A 133 -8.50 -14.67 17.85
CA ASN A 133 -9.00 -15.15 19.13
C ASN A 133 -8.25 -14.58 20.34
N LYS A 134 -6.92 -14.37 20.21
CA LYS A 134 -6.08 -13.80 21.27
C LYS A 134 -6.25 -12.28 21.43
N MET A 135 -6.63 -11.58 20.37
CA MET A 135 -6.77 -10.12 20.40
C MET A 135 -8.04 -9.72 21.16
N PRO A 136 -8.00 -8.62 21.95
CA PRO A 136 -9.23 -8.03 22.48
C PRO A 136 -10.03 -7.39 21.35
N PRO A 137 -11.35 -7.13 21.55
CA PRO A 137 -12.13 -6.31 20.63
C PRO A 137 -11.46 -4.94 20.44
N TYR A 138 -11.58 -4.38 19.23
CA TYR A 138 -11.06 -3.04 18.94
C TYR A 138 -12.05 -1.94 19.34
N GLN A 139 -13.34 -2.16 19.09
CA GLN A 139 -14.43 -1.26 19.46
C GLN A 139 -15.46 -2.01 20.30
N GLY A 140 -16.20 -1.29 21.15
CA GLY A 140 -17.31 -1.83 21.93
C GLY A 140 -18.63 -1.26 21.46
N GLY A 141 -19.69 -2.08 21.48
CA GLY A 141 -21.03 -1.68 21.07
C GLY A 141 -22.00 -2.86 20.96
N GLY A 142 -23.09 -2.70 20.27
CA GLY A 142 -24.01 -3.79 19.91
C GLY A 142 -23.37 -4.75 18.91
N GLU A 143 -24.01 -5.87 18.65
CA GLU A 143 -23.63 -6.96 17.70
C GLU A 143 -22.35 -7.72 18.06
N MET A 144 -21.33 -7.06 18.61
CA MET A 144 -20.04 -7.66 18.94
C MET A 144 -19.97 -8.31 20.32
N ILE A 145 -21.08 -8.33 21.05
CA ILE A 145 -21.22 -8.88 22.41
C ILE A 145 -22.00 -10.19 22.39
N SER A 146 -21.77 -11.05 23.40
CA SER A 146 -22.58 -12.22 23.70
C SER A 146 -23.50 -11.96 24.89
N GLU A 147 -22.95 -11.39 25.98
CA GLU A 147 -23.70 -11.07 27.18
C GLU A 147 -23.15 -9.77 27.79
N VAL A 148 -24.05 -8.91 28.29
CA VAL A 148 -23.68 -7.64 28.93
C VAL A 148 -24.40 -7.51 30.27
N THR A 149 -23.63 -7.30 31.33
CA THR A 149 -24.11 -6.82 32.63
C THR A 149 -23.38 -5.55 33.01
N PHE A 150 -23.76 -4.89 34.08
CA PHE A 150 -23.02 -3.72 34.59
C PHE A 150 -21.62 -4.11 35.09
N GLU A 151 -21.42 -5.36 35.51
CA GLU A 151 -20.17 -5.87 36.07
C GLU A 151 -19.25 -6.46 35.01
N LYS A 152 -19.81 -7.03 33.94
CA LYS A 152 -19.02 -7.78 32.97
C LYS A 152 -19.69 -7.86 31.60
N THR A 153 -18.86 -7.87 30.56
CA THR A 153 -19.26 -8.14 29.19
C THR A 153 -18.50 -9.36 28.65
N THR A 154 -19.18 -10.24 27.94
CA THR A 154 -18.59 -11.28 27.11
C THR A 154 -18.83 -10.95 25.64
N TYR A 155 -17.92 -11.42 24.78
CA TYR A 155 -17.90 -11.01 23.38
C TYR A 155 -18.38 -12.14 22.46
N ALA A 156 -18.92 -11.75 21.32
CA ALA A 156 -19.33 -12.68 20.28
C ALA A 156 -18.15 -13.42 19.66
N ASP A 157 -18.42 -14.52 18.98
CA ASP A 157 -17.44 -15.23 18.20
C ASP A 157 -16.97 -14.44 16.97
N LEU A 158 -15.88 -14.87 16.38
CA LEU A 158 -15.38 -14.33 15.11
C LEU A 158 -16.40 -14.59 13.98
N PRO A 159 -16.60 -13.66 13.05
CA PRO A 159 -15.94 -12.36 12.91
C PRO A 159 -16.58 -11.25 13.75
N HIS A 160 -17.77 -11.44 14.30
CA HIS A 160 -18.60 -10.41 14.95
C HIS A 160 -17.90 -9.70 16.11
N LYS A 161 -16.99 -10.38 16.82
CA LYS A 161 -16.15 -9.80 17.89
C LYS A 161 -15.50 -8.46 17.52
N PHE A 162 -15.20 -8.24 16.23
CA PHE A 162 -14.54 -7.04 15.74
C PHE A 162 -15.46 -6.09 14.96
N GLU A 163 -16.77 -6.38 14.92
CA GLU A 163 -17.74 -5.65 14.11
C GLU A 163 -18.81 -5.03 15.01
N ALA A 164 -18.48 -3.88 15.63
CA ALA A 164 -19.38 -3.19 16.55
C ALA A 164 -20.42 -2.34 15.83
N GLY A 165 -21.70 -2.55 16.17
CA GLY A 165 -22.85 -1.82 15.63
C GLY A 165 -23.29 -2.31 14.25
N THR A 166 -24.34 -1.69 13.71
CA THR A 166 -24.84 -2.02 12.37
C THR A 166 -23.77 -1.78 11.31
N PRO A 167 -23.38 -2.82 10.52
CA PRO A 167 -22.31 -2.69 9.55
C PRO A 167 -22.71 -1.82 8.35
N ASN A 168 -21.71 -1.39 7.56
CA ASN A 168 -21.95 -0.73 6.28
C ASN A 168 -22.44 -1.76 5.23
N ILE A 169 -23.74 -2.10 5.29
CA ILE A 169 -24.36 -3.17 4.47
C ILE A 169 -24.20 -2.87 2.98
N VAL A 170 -24.53 -1.64 2.56
CA VAL A 170 -24.44 -1.23 1.16
C VAL A 170 -22.97 -1.28 0.66
N GLY A 171 -22.06 -0.81 1.49
CA GLY A 171 -20.64 -0.89 1.20
C GLY A 171 -20.13 -2.34 1.06
N ALA A 172 -20.58 -3.25 1.93
CA ALA A 172 -20.18 -4.65 1.87
C ALA A 172 -20.66 -5.34 0.58
N ILE A 173 -21.94 -5.12 0.20
CA ILE A 173 -22.51 -5.63 -1.06
C ILE A 173 -21.74 -5.04 -2.26
N GLY A 174 -21.53 -3.73 -2.29
CA GLY A 174 -20.79 -3.05 -3.35
C GLY A 174 -19.33 -3.51 -3.47
N PHE A 175 -18.70 -3.82 -2.32
CA PHE A 175 -17.34 -4.38 -2.31
C PHE A 175 -17.30 -5.78 -2.91
N GLY A 176 -18.27 -6.65 -2.58
CA GLY A 176 -18.42 -7.97 -3.21
C GLY A 176 -18.55 -7.88 -4.73
N MET A 177 -19.42 -6.99 -5.22
CA MET A 177 -19.59 -6.75 -6.66
C MET A 177 -18.31 -6.26 -7.35
N ALA A 178 -17.52 -5.42 -6.69
CA ALA A 178 -16.24 -4.96 -7.22
C ALA A 178 -15.21 -6.09 -7.33
N LEU A 179 -15.17 -7.00 -6.35
CA LEU A 179 -14.32 -8.19 -6.41
C LEU A 179 -14.72 -9.13 -7.54
N ASP A 180 -16.03 -9.35 -7.74
CA ASP A 180 -16.54 -10.14 -8.86
C ASP A 180 -16.17 -9.51 -10.21
N TYR A 181 -16.26 -8.18 -10.31
CA TYR A 181 -15.86 -7.43 -11.51
C TYR A 181 -14.38 -7.65 -11.86
N LEU A 182 -13.48 -7.49 -10.89
CA LEU A 182 -12.04 -7.72 -11.10
C LEU A 182 -11.72 -9.19 -11.41
N ASN A 183 -12.38 -10.12 -10.73
CA ASN A 183 -12.22 -11.55 -11.00
C ASN A 183 -12.67 -11.92 -12.41
N ASN A 184 -13.74 -11.32 -12.92
CA ASN A 184 -14.25 -11.55 -14.29
C ASN A 184 -13.30 -11.01 -15.37
N ILE A 185 -12.60 -9.90 -15.12
CA ILE A 185 -11.52 -9.41 -16.00
C ILE A 185 -10.33 -10.39 -15.95
N GLY A 186 -10.02 -10.89 -14.76
CA GLY A 186 -8.90 -11.78 -14.47
C GLY A 186 -7.60 -11.03 -14.17
N PHE A 187 -7.03 -11.30 -13.00
CA PHE A 187 -5.82 -10.61 -12.54
C PHE A 187 -4.61 -10.79 -13.47
N SER A 188 -4.46 -11.95 -14.11
CA SER A 188 -3.38 -12.15 -15.10
C SER A 188 -3.50 -11.22 -16.32
N ASN A 189 -4.71 -10.90 -16.74
CA ASN A 189 -4.96 -9.96 -17.83
C ASN A 189 -4.64 -8.53 -17.36
N ILE A 190 -5.07 -8.17 -16.13
CA ILE A 190 -4.79 -6.87 -15.52
C ILE A 190 -3.27 -6.66 -15.41
N GLU A 191 -2.55 -7.59 -14.79
CA GLU A 191 -1.09 -7.52 -14.61
C GLU A 191 -0.36 -7.37 -15.95
N SER A 192 -0.71 -8.19 -16.94
CA SER A 192 -0.06 -8.17 -18.26
C SER A 192 -0.31 -6.84 -18.97
N TYR A 193 -1.54 -6.35 -18.98
CA TYR A 193 -1.89 -5.10 -19.63
C TYR A 193 -1.29 -3.88 -18.94
N GLU A 194 -1.32 -3.83 -17.61
CA GLU A 194 -0.73 -2.74 -16.85
C GLU A 194 0.80 -2.71 -16.98
N LEU A 195 1.45 -3.87 -17.10
CA LEU A 195 2.89 -3.94 -17.38
C LEU A 195 3.22 -3.38 -18.77
N ASP A 196 2.38 -3.65 -19.78
CA ASP A 196 2.54 -3.07 -21.12
C ASP A 196 2.39 -1.53 -21.09
N LEU A 197 1.38 -1.01 -20.36
CA LEU A 197 1.21 0.43 -20.15
C LEU A 197 2.39 1.06 -19.42
N LEU A 198 2.89 0.41 -18.36
CA LEU A 198 4.05 0.87 -17.59
C LEU A 198 5.29 1.00 -18.48
N ASN A 199 5.59 -0.04 -19.26
CA ASN A 199 6.73 -0.05 -20.17
C ASN A 199 6.59 1.02 -21.25
N TYR A 200 5.41 1.15 -21.85
CA TYR A 200 5.13 2.16 -22.85
C TYR A 200 5.31 3.58 -22.31
N ALA A 201 4.70 3.88 -21.16
CA ALA A 201 4.81 5.18 -20.52
C ALA A 201 6.25 5.48 -20.08
N THR A 202 6.95 4.50 -19.49
CA THR A 202 8.33 4.68 -19.02
C THR A 202 9.27 5.03 -20.18
N ASN A 203 9.14 4.34 -21.31
CA ASN A 203 9.98 4.59 -22.48
C ASN A 203 9.77 6.01 -23.04
N LYS A 204 8.50 6.43 -23.19
CA LYS A 204 8.17 7.78 -23.69
C LYS A 204 8.59 8.89 -22.73
N LEU A 205 8.34 8.72 -21.43
CA LEU A 205 8.69 9.73 -20.43
C LEU A 205 10.20 9.93 -20.29
N LYS A 206 11.01 8.86 -20.47
CA LYS A 206 12.48 8.95 -20.44
C LYS A 206 13.06 9.76 -21.61
N GLU A 207 12.31 10.00 -22.67
CA GLU A 207 12.73 10.86 -23.79
C GLU A 207 12.62 12.36 -23.45
N ILE A 208 11.86 12.72 -22.41
CA ILE A 208 11.65 14.11 -22.00
C ILE A 208 12.90 14.63 -21.28
N PRO A 209 13.51 15.74 -21.75
CA PRO A 209 14.69 16.32 -21.11
C PRO A 209 14.46 16.66 -19.63
N GLY A 210 15.40 16.26 -18.78
CA GLY A 210 15.34 16.51 -17.34
C GLY A 210 14.39 15.58 -16.56
N PHE A 211 13.69 14.64 -17.22
CA PHE A 211 12.85 13.67 -16.54
C PHE A 211 13.66 12.73 -15.67
N LYS A 212 13.27 12.60 -14.41
CA LYS A 212 13.89 11.71 -13.44
C LYS A 212 12.84 10.86 -12.76
N ILE A 213 12.90 9.54 -12.95
CA ILE A 213 12.04 8.57 -12.27
C ILE A 213 12.61 8.23 -10.88
N TYR A 214 11.71 8.02 -9.92
CA TYR A 214 12.00 7.48 -8.60
C TYR A 214 11.32 6.11 -8.44
N GLY A 215 12.08 5.13 -7.92
CA GLY A 215 11.62 3.75 -7.85
C GLY A 215 11.79 3.00 -9.19
N GLU A 216 12.99 2.53 -9.43
CA GLU A 216 13.37 1.73 -10.59
C GLU A 216 13.49 0.24 -10.23
N ALA A 217 12.60 -0.24 -9.34
CA ALA A 217 12.52 -1.64 -9.01
C ALA A 217 12.20 -2.48 -10.25
N LYS A 218 12.81 -3.68 -10.32
CA LYS A 218 12.53 -4.61 -11.41
C LYS A 218 11.07 -5.06 -11.45
N ASN A 219 10.51 -5.30 -10.26
CA ASN A 219 9.13 -5.70 -10.10
C ASN A 219 8.33 -4.51 -9.55
N LYS A 220 7.45 -3.96 -10.38
CA LYS A 220 6.59 -2.86 -9.97
C LYS A 220 5.26 -2.87 -10.72
N THR A 221 4.28 -2.25 -10.12
CA THR A 221 2.98 -1.97 -10.75
C THR A 221 3.08 -0.73 -11.64
N SER A 222 2.01 -0.43 -12.34
CA SER A 222 1.85 0.67 -13.31
C SER A 222 1.83 2.08 -12.67
N VAL A 223 2.74 2.32 -11.72
CA VAL A 223 2.94 3.60 -11.01
C VAL A 223 4.29 4.20 -11.41
N ILE A 224 4.31 5.45 -11.83
CA ILE A 224 5.52 6.22 -12.15
C ILE A 224 5.53 7.48 -11.28
N SER A 225 6.50 7.56 -10.36
CA SER A 225 6.80 8.76 -9.59
C SER A 225 8.02 9.45 -10.18
N PHE A 226 7.93 10.74 -10.45
CA PHE A 226 8.96 11.47 -11.17
C PHE A 226 9.04 12.94 -10.80
N ASN A 227 10.16 13.57 -11.14
CA ASN A 227 10.33 15.03 -11.22
C ASN A 227 10.96 15.39 -12.57
N VAL A 228 10.94 16.68 -12.94
CA VAL A 228 11.53 17.17 -14.17
C VAL A 228 12.42 18.38 -13.84
N GLY A 229 13.73 18.21 -13.96
CA GLY A 229 14.70 19.26 -13.58
C GLY A 229 14.43 19.76 -12.16
N ASP A 230 14.47 21.08 -12.00
CA ASP A 230 14.19 21.78 -10.73
C ASP A 230 12.75 22.25 -10.60
N LEU A 231 11.86 21.85 -11.51
CA LEU A 231 10.45 22.27 -11.49
C LEU A 231 9.73 21.66 -10.29
N HIS A 232 8.91 22.48 -9.61
CA HIS A 232 8.17 22.02 -8.45
C HIS A 232 7.03 21.08 -8.86
N SER A 233 6.95 19.91 -8.23
CA SER A 233 5.96 18.87 -8.58
C SER A 233 4.51 19.35 -8.54
N TYR A 234 4.18 20.27 -7.61
CA TYR A 234 2.84 20.86 -7.49
C TYR A 234 2.48 21.71 -8.70
N ASP A 235 3.42 22.49 -9.24
CA ASP A 235 3.18 23.38 -10.40
C ASP A 235 2.93 22.54 -11.65
N ILE A 236 3.74 21.50 -11.87
CA ILE A 236 3.52 20.52 -12.95
C ILE A 236 2.12 19.92 -12.84
N GLY A 237 1.75 19.43 -11.66
CA GLY A 237 0.43 18.82 -11.43
C GLY A 237 -0.72 19.80 -11.66
N THR A 238 -0.57 21.07 -11.25
CA THR A 238 -1.58 22.10 -11.44
C THR A 238 -1.82 22.41 -12.92
N ILE A 239 -0.75 22.43 -13.73
CA ILE A 239 -0.90 22.66 -15.18
C ILE A 239 -1.49 21.43 -15.86
N LEU A 240 -1.05 20.22 -15.49
CA LEU A 240 -1.63 18.97 -16.03
C LEU A 240 -3.13 18.86 -15.75
N ASP A 241 -3.58 19.29 -14.55
CA ASP A 241 -5.01 19.35 -14.19
C ASP A 241 -5.80 20.25 -15.16
N LYS A 242 -5.24 21.41 -15.57
CA LYS A 242 -5.85 22.28 -16.58
C LYS A 242 -5.96 21.64 -17.96
N PHE A 243 -5.14 20.65 -18.24
CA PHE A 243 -5.23 19.82 -19.46
C PHE A 243 -6.11 18.59 -19.30
N GLY A 244 -6.81 18.44 -18.16
CA GLY A 244 -7.69 17.30 -17.87
C GLY A 244 -6.96 16.03 -17.49
N ILE A 245 -5.71 16.15 -17.02
CA ILE A 245 -4.88 15.01 -16.62
C ILE A 245 -4.75 14.99 -15.09
N ALA A 246 -5.30 13.94 -14.48
CA ALA A 246 -5.25 13.73 -13.05
C ALA A 246 -3.96 13.00 -12.65
N VAL A 247 -3.02 13.72 -12.06
CA VAL A 247 -1.85 13.17 -11.37
C VAL A 247 -1.91 13.50 -9.88
N ARG A 248 -1.16 12.78 -9.07
CA ARG A 248 -0.98 13.13 -7.66
C ARG A 248 0.38 13.77 -7.46
N THR A 249 0.45 14.84 -6.66
CA THR A 249 1.71 15.53 -6.32
C THR A 249 1.98 15.49 -4.82
N GLY A 250 3.25 15.64 -4.43
CA GLY A 250 3.69 15.71 -3.05
C GLY A 250 4.29 14.41 -2.51
N GLN A 251 4.15 14.19 -1.21
CA GLN A 251 4.82 13.10 -0.48
C GLN A 251 4.09 11.75 -0.53
N HIS A 252 2.89 11.68 -1.10
CA HIS A 252 2.07 10.46 -1.25
C HIS A 252 1.77 9.73 0.06
N CYS A 253 1.76 10.42 1.20
CA CYS A 253 1.67 9.82 2.55
C CYS A 253 2.80 8.80 2.82
N ALA A 254 3.98 9.03 2.25
CA ALA A 254 5.18 8.22 2.39
C ALA A 254 6.41 9.14 2.50
N GLN A 255 6.38 10.07 3.46
CA GLN A 255 7.44 11.05 3.65
C GLN A 255 8.84 10.40 3.80
N PRO A 256 9.04 9.30 4.54
CA PRO A 256 10.36 8.67 4.63
C PRO A 256 10.97 8.30 3.27
N VAL A 257 10.14 7.93 2.30
CA VAL A 257 10.61 7.66 0.92
C VAL A 257 11.15 8.93 0.27
N MET A 258 10.48 10.07 0.47
CA MET A 258 10.94 11.36 -0.07
C MET A 258 12.24 11.80 0.61
N ASP A 259 12.34 11.64 1.93
CA ASP A 259 13.54 11.95 2.71
C ASP A 259 14.73 11.07 2.27
N TYR A 260 14.50 9.78 2.00
CA TYR A 260 15.52 8.88 1.47
C TYR A 260 16.11 9.37 0.14
N PHE A 261 15.28 9.86 -0.77
CA PHE A 261 15.72 10.41 -2.06
C PHE A 261 16.19 11.88 -1.99
N GLY A 262 16.07 12.54 -0.84
CA GLY A 262 16.46 13.93 -0.64
C GLY A 262 15.59 14.92 -1.43
N ILE A 263 14.29 14.65 -1.55
CA ILE A 263 13.32 15.44 -2.32
C ILE A 263 12.10 15.83 -1.49
N SER A 264 11.45 16.91 -1.83
CA SER A 264 10.24 17.40 -1.15
C SER A 264 8.96 16.64 -1.55
N GLY A 265 8.97 15.97 -2.70
CA GLY A 265 7.85 15.25 -3.26
C GLY A 265 8.07 14.92 -4.73
N THR A 266 7.10 14.23 -5.32
CA THR A 266 7.08 13.87 -6.75
C THR A 266 5.74 14.15 -7.39
N VAL A 267 5.70 14.18 -8.72
CA VAL A 267 4.49 13.91 -9.49
C VAL A 267 4.34 12.41 -9.64
N ARG A 268 3.17 11.86 -9.39
CA ARG A 268 2.87 10.44 -9.55
C ARG A 268 1.76 10.23 -10.58
N ALA A 269 2.09 9.56 -11.67
CA ALA A 269 1.12 9.01 -12.60
C ALA A 269 0.86 7.54 -12.26
N SER A 270 -0.41 7.15 -12.26
CA SER A 270 -0.84 5.76 -12.00
C SER A 270 -1.74 5.33 -13.15
N PHE A 271 -1.38 4.24 -13.81
CA PHE A 271 -2.17 3.66 -14.89
C PHE A 271 -2.88 2.40 -14.40
N SER A 272 -4.04 2.12 -14.93
CA SER A 272 -4.80 0.92 -14.60
C SER A 272 -5.33 0.27 -15.87
N PHE A 273 -5.90 -0.91 -15.75
CA PHE A 273 -6.41 -1.73 -16.84
C PHE A 273 -7.47 -1.03 -17.72
N TYR A 274 -8.00 0.11 -17.32
CA TYR A 274 -8.94 0.92 -18.10
C TYR A 274 -8.29 2.12 -18.81
N ASN A 275 -6.99 2.37 -18.61
CA ASN A 275 -6.26 3.42 -19.35
C ASN A 275 -5.77 2.90 -20.70
N THR A 276 -5.47 3.82 -21.62
CA THR A 276 -5.02 3.50 -22.98
C THR A 276 -3.65 4.11 -23.30
N LYS A 277 -3.02 3.63 -24.37
CA LYS A 277 -1.75 4.20 -24.87
C LYS A 277 -1.93 5.61 -25.42
N GLU A 278 -3.10 5.91 -25.99
CA GLU A 278 -3.46 7.24 -26.47
C GLU A 278 -3.54 8.25 -25.33
N GLU A 279 -4.05 7.85 -24.16
CA GLU A 279 -4.04 8.68 -22.95
C GLU A 279 -2.61 8.94 -22.46
N ILE A 280 -1.73 7.94 -22.53
CA ILE A 280 -0.29 8.11 -22.22
C ILE A 280 0.37 9.06 -23.19
N ASP A 281 0.07 8.97 -24.49
CA ASP A 281 0.58 9.90 -25.50
C ASP A 281 0.13 11.33 -25.24
N TYR A 282 -1.14 11.50 -24.88
CA TYR A 282 -1.67 12.80 -24.51
C TYR A 282 -1.03 13.33 -23.22
N PHE A 283 -0.79 12.47 -22.23
CA PHE A 283 -0.09 12.82 -21.01
C PHE A 283 1.35 13.31 -21.29
N CYS A 284 2.12 12.57 -22.10
CA CYS A 284 3.50 12.96 -22.45
C CYS A 284 3.54 14.33 -23.14
N LYS A 285 2.70 14.55 -24.17
CA LYS A 285 2.59 15.85 -24.87
C LYS A 285 2.19 16.98 -23.93
N SER A 286 1.27 16.72 -23.01
CA SER A 286 0.82 17.71 -22.05
C SER A 286 1.88 18.03 -20.99
N LEU A 287 2.69 17.03 -20.61
CA LEU A 287 3.82 17.23 -19.71
C LEU A 287 4.90 18.10 -20.37
N GLU A 288 5.25 17.87 -21.64
CA GLU A 288 6.17 18.72 -22.38
C GLU A 288 5.68 20.18 -22.47
N ARG A 289 4.37 20.37 -22.71
CA ARG A 289 3.76 21.72 -22.68
C ARG A 289 3.81 22.34 -21.29
N ALA A 290 3.55 21.59 -20.23
CA ALA A 290 3.63 22.08 -18.86
C ALA A 290 5.07 22.51 -18.51
N ILE A 291 6.07 21.72 -18.92
CA ILE A 291 7.48 22.07 -18.75
C ILE A 291 7.79 23.39 -19.47
N ALA A 292 7.40 23.52 -20.75
CA ALA A 292 7.63 24.75 -21.52
C ALA A 292 6.94 25.99 -20.94
N MET A 293 5.86 25.82 -20.17
CA MET A 293 5.18 26.95 -19.49
C MET A 293 5.85 27.34 -18.16
N LEU A 294 6.64 26.44 -17.57
CA LEU A 294 7.30 26.65 -16.28
C LEU A 294 8.79 26.99 -16.41
N SER A 295 9.38 26.78 -17.59
CA SER A 295 10.75 27.15 -17.94
C SER A 295 10.79 28.57 -18.47
#